data_e71957e01ef5d0e513f695d1feccd3ac
#
_entry.id   e71957e01ef5d0e513f695d1feccd3ac
#
_cell.length_a   1.000
_cell.length_b   1.000
_cell.length_c   1.000
_cell.angle_alpha   90.00
_cell.angle_beta   90.00
_cell.angle_gamma   90.00
#
_symmetry.space_group_name_H-M   'P 1'
#
loop_
_entity.id
_entity.type
_entity.pdbx_description
1 polymer ?
#
loop_
_entity_poly.entity_id
_entity_poly.type
_entity_poly.pdbx_seq_one_letter_code
_entity_poly.pdbx_strand_id
1 'polypeptide(L)'
;SHGEFSDNAYWEHCLPLWKGLTDAHIDAAFANAPWLDGVESVFADIRSRNEHSVVISQSPKFFVDRFAQWGVNFAFGALVSPGDPDGAEQMITSDDKLAITRQLLAELGLADDKCIVYGDSLSDLALFSTLEHTVAVNAKPVIRELARVSYEGTDLWSAYLAGRALLNECSPN
;
A
#
# COMPACT_ATOMS: atom_id res chain seq x y z
N SER A 1 22.75 -13.89 10.37
CA SER A 1 22.90 -12.64 9.61
C SER A 1 22.12 -12.80 8.30
N HIS A 2 20.87 -12.37 8.32
CA HIS A 2 20.09 -12.25 7.10
C HIS A 2 20.50 -10.92 6.48
N GLY A 3 21.29 -10.99 5.39
CA GLY A 3 21.66 -9.81 4.62
C GLY A 3 20.40 -9.14 4.09
N GLU A 4 20.26 -7.87 4.40
CA GLU A 4 19.33 -6.99 3.72
C GLU A 4 19.78 -6.94 2.25
N PHE A 5 19.06 -7.66 1.37
CA PHE A 5 19.19 -7.43 -0.04
C PHE A 5 18.77 -5.98 -0.29
N SER A 6 19.59 -5.20 -0.98
CA SER A 6 19.15 -3.91 -1.48
C SER A 6 17.92 -4.14 -2.38
N ASP A 7 16.99 -3.20 -2.42
CA ASP A 7 15.77 -3.32 -3.23
C ASP A 7 16.11 -3.69 -4.69
N ASN A 8 17.19 -3.15 -5.24
CA ASN A 8 17.67 -3.47 -6.59
C ASN A 8 18.07 -4.95 -6.75
N ALA A 9 18.77 -5.54 -5.76
CA ALA A 9 19.17 -6.95 -5.83
C ALA A 9 17.96 -7.89 -5.77
N TYR A 10 16.92 -7.53 -5.03
CA TYR A 10 15.66 -8.28 -5.01
C TYR A 10 15.00 -8.29 -6.40
N TRP A 11 14.93 -7.13 -7.05
CA TRP A 11 14.34 -6.99 -8.38
C TRP A 11 15.12 -7.73 -9.46
N GLU A 12 16.45 -7.63 -9.46
CA GLU A 12 17.31 -8.38 -10.36
C GLU A 12 17.10 -9.89 -10.27
N HIS A 13 16.79 -10.39 -9.07
CA HIS A 13 16.49 -11.81 -8.87
C HIS A 13 15.08 -12.18 -9.33
N CYS A 14 14.09 -11.30 -9.15
CA CYS A 14 12.70 -11.56 -9.48
C CYS A 14 12.39 -11.44 -10.98
N LEU A 15 13.01 -10.48 -11.67
CA LEU A 15 12.72 -10.20 -13.09
C LEU A 15 12.80 -11.45 -14.01
N PRO A 16 13.81 -12.34 -13.90
CA PRO A 16 13.86 -13.56 -14.71
C PRO A 16 12.71 -14.52 -14.41
N LEU A 17 12.21 -14.53 -13.16
CA LEU A 17 11.13 -15.42 -12.73
C LEU A 17 9.78 -15.00 -13.30
N TRP A 18 9.62 -13.73 -13.67
CA TRP A 18 8.37 -13.19 -14.25
C TRP A 18 8.30 -13.35 -15.76
N LYS A 19 9.36 -13.85 -16.37
CA LYS A 19 9.39 -14.15 -17.79
C LYS A 19 8.35 -15.23 -18.12
N GLY A 20 7.38 -14.90 -18.95
CA GLY A 20 6.33 -15.84 -19.35
C GLY A 20 5.11 -15.89 -18.41
N LEU A 21 4.97 -14.97 -17.43
CA LEU A 21 3.74 -14.83 -16.67
C LEU A 21 2.58 -14.43 -17.58
N THR A 22 1.47 -15.13 -17.41
CA THR A 22 0.18 -14.82 -18.06
C THR A 22 -0.75 -14.12 -17.08
N ASP A 23 -1.82 -13.49 -17.57
CA ASP A 23 -2.87 -12.93 -16.72
C ASP A 23 -3.45 -13.98 -15.78
N ALA A 24 -3.65 -15.21 -16.22
CA ALA A 24 -4.13 -16.30 -15.39
C ALA A 24 -3.16 -16.63 -14.24
N HIS A 25 -1.85 -16.57 -14.46
CA HIS A 25 -0.86 -16.75 -13.41
C HIS A 25 -0.91 -15.60 -12.37
N ILE A 26 -1.08 -14.37 -12.84
CA ILE A 26 -1.16 -13.18 -11.98
C ILE A 26 -2.46 -13.22 -11.16
N ASP A 27 -3.59 -13.54 -11.77
CA ASP A 27 -4.86 -13.69 -11.10
C ASP A 27 -4.82 -14.78 -10.02
N ALA A 28 -4.20 -15.93 -10.31
CA ALA A 28 -4.01 -17.01 -9.35
C ALA A 28 -3.08 -16.59 -8.20
N ALA A 29 -2.00 -15.88 -8.48
CA ALA A 29 -1.10 -15.37 -7.45
C ALA A 29 -1.80 -14.37 -6.53
N PHE A 30 -2.61 -13.49 -7.08
CA PHE A 30 -3.40 -12.52 -6.31
C PHE A 30 -4.44 -13.23 -5.43
N ALA A 31 -5.20 -14.17 -5.99
CA ALA A 31 -6.23 -14.91 -5.27
C ALA A 31 -5.65 -15.76 -4.11
N ASN A 32 -4.45 -16.30 -4.28
CA ASN A 32 -3.78 -17.16 -3.29
C ASN A 32 -2.78 -16.42 -2.38
N ALA A 33 -2.62 -15.11 -2.53
CA ALA A 33 -1.78 -14.33 -1.64
C ALA A 33 -2.30 -14.39 -0.19
N PRO A 34 -1.42 -14.32 0.82
CA PRO A 34 -1.80 -14.40 2.22
C PRO A 34 -2.40 -13.06 2.71
N TRP A 35 -3.54 -12.71 2.17
CA TRP A 35 -4.26 -11.50 2.54
C TRP A 35 -4.68 -11.54 4.02
N LEU A 36 -4.67 -10.38 4.66
CA LEU A 36 -5.28 -10.23 5.96
C LEU A 36 -6.80 -10.44 5.87
N ASP A 37 -7.37 -11.00 6.91
CA ASP A 37 -8.81 -11.19 6.99
C ASP A 37 -9.55 -9.85 6.87
N GLY A 38 -10.68 -9.85 6.18
CA GLY A 38 -11.52 -8.66 6.04
C GLY A 38 -11.05 -7.63 5.01
N VAL A 39 -10.01 -7.88 4.23
CA VAL A 39 -9.49 -6.92 3.22
C VAL A 39 -10.57 -6.45 2.24
N GLU A 40 -11.38 -7.37 1.72
CA GLU A 40 -12.46 -7.02 0.79
C GLU A 40 -13.56 -6.19 1.47
N SER A 41 -13.88 -6.51 2.72
CA SER A 41 -14.86 -5.77 3.51
C SER A 41 -14.41 -4.34 3.78
N VAL A 42 -13.12 -4.11 4.01
CA VAL A 42 -12.54 -2.77 4.17
C VAL A 42 -12.77 -1.94 2.91
N PHE A 43 -12.40 -2.43 1.74
CA PHE A 43 -12.60 -1.70 0.50
C PHE A 43 -14.09 -1.50 0.15
N ALA A 44 -14.94 -2.47 0.47
CA ALA A 44 -16.39 -2.33 0.31
C ALA A 44 -16.96 -1.22 1.21
N ASP A 45 -16.53 -1.11 2.46
CA ASP A 45 -16.99 -0.07 3.39
C ASP A 45 -16.52 1.32 2.94
N ILE A 46 -15.26 1.49 2.54
CA ILE A 46 -14.72 2.74 1.99
C ILE A 46 -15.59 3.20 0.82
N ARG A 47 -15.87 2.31 -0.14
CA ARG A 47 -16.71 2.62 -1.29
C ARG A 47 -18.14 3.00 -0.89
N SER A 48 -18.73 2.29 0.08
CA SER A 48 -20.10 2.56 0.54
C SER A 48 -20.26 3.93 1.17
N ARG A 49 -19.16 4.51 1.67
CA ARG A 49 -19.09 5.84 2.27
C ARG A 49 -18.79 6.94 1.24
N ASN A 50 -18.67 6.62 -0.06
CA ASN A 50 -18.19 7.51 -1.11
C ASN A 50 -16.78 8.11 -0.81
N GLU A 51 -15.97 7.37 -0.10
CA GLU A 51 -14.57 7.69 0.15
C GLU A 51 -13.68 7.04 -0.90
N HIS A 52 -12.45 7.53 -1.05
CA HIS A 52 -11.48 7.00 -1.99
C HIS A 52 -10.50 6.05 -1.31
N SER A 53 -10.15 4.97 -2.01
CA SER A 53 -9.11 4.04 -1.61
C SER A 53 -7.96 4.04 -2.60
N VAL A 54 -6.74 3.97 -2.08
CA VAL A 54 -5.50 4.00 -2.86
C VAL A 54 -4.59 2.88 -2.37
N VAL A 55 -4.02 2.13 -3.29
CA VAL A 55 -2.95 1.18 -3.00
C VAL A 55 -1.68 1.65 -3.70
N ILE A 56 -0.62 1.85 -2.95
CA ILE A 56 0.71 2.23 -3.47
C ILE A 56 1.71 1.19 -2.97
N SER A 57 2.26 0.41 -3.86
CA SER A 57 3.10 -0.74 -3.53
C SER A 57 4.38 -0.77 -4.36
N GLN A 58 5.44 -1.34 -3.80
CA GLN A 58 6.65 -1.67 -4.54
C GLN A 58 6.49 -2.92 -5.41
N SER A 59 5.38 -3.66 -5.24
CA SER A 59 5.05 -4.80 -6.11
C SER A 59 4.78 -4.35 -7.55
N PRO A 60 4.95 -5.25 -8.54
CA PRO A 60 4.68 -4.92 -9.94
C PRO A 60 3.27 -4.39 -10.16
N LYS A 61 3.16 -3.38 -11.03
CA LYS A 61 1.86 -2.78 -11.38
C LYS A 61 0.86 -3.82 -11.88
N PHE A 62 1.26 -4.80 -12.65
CA PHE A 62 0.38 -5.85 -13.16
C PHE A 62 -0.27 -6.69 -12.05
N PHE A 63 0.39 -6.84 -10.88
CA PHE A 63 -0.19 -7.47 -9.69
C PHE A 63 -1.08 -6.48 -8.93
N VAL A 64 -0.60 -5.26 -8.72
CA VAL A 64 -1.32 -4.23 -7.94
C VAL A 64 -2.62 -3.81 -8.63
N ASP A 65 -2.69 -3.83 -9.95
CA ASP A 65 -3.91 -3.52 -10.70
C ASP A 65 -5.07 -4.49 -10.37
N ARG A 66 -4.79 -5.69 -9.86
CA ARG A 66 -5.81 -6.66 -9.45
C ARG A 66 -6.66 -6.19 -8.26
N PHE A 67 -6.19 -5.21 -7.49
CA PHE A 67 -7.01 -4.59 -6.42
C PHE A 67 -8.29 -3.94 -6.95
N ALA A 68 -8.37 -3.63 -8.24
CA ALA A 68 -9.58 -3.11 -8.87
C ALA A 68 -10.80 -4.04 -8.70
N GLN A 69 -10.59 -5.36 -8.60
CA GLN A 69 -11.68 -6.32 -8.35
C GLN A 69 -12.34 -6.13 -6.98
N TRP A 70 -11.65 -5.53 -6.01
CA TRP A 70 -12.19 -5.17 -4.70
C TRP A 70 -12.68 -3.71 -4.63
N GLY A 71 -12.70 -3.02 -5.78
CA GLY A 71 -13.22 -1.66 -5.88
C GLY A 71 -12.26 -0.58 -5.41
N VAL A 72 -10.96 -0.84 -5.40
CA VAL A 72 -9.92 0.17 -5.16
C VAL A 72 -9.97 1.22 -6.27
N ASN A 73 -9.98 2.51 -5.89
CA ASN A 73 -10.09 3.60 -6.85
C ASN A 73 -8.79 3.86 -7.60
N PHE A 74 -7.65 3.80 -6.91
CA PHE A 74 -6.33 4.09 -7.48
C PHE A 74 -5.33 3.04 -7.05
N ALA A 75 -4.56 2.50 -7.99
CA ALA A 75 -3.54 1.50 -7.73
C ALA A 75 -2.24 1.89 -8.43
N PHE A 76 -1.16 1.97 -7.66
CA PHE A 76 0.19 2.31 -8.13
C PHE A 76 1.14 1.19 -7.75
N GLY A 77 1.82 0.65 -8.73
CA GLY A 77 2.84 -0.37 -8.57
C GLY A 77 4.07 -0.05 -9.38
N ALA A 78 5.15 -0.80 -9.16
CA ALA A 78 6.36 -0.65 -9.97
C ALA A 78 6.05 -0.93 -11.44
N LEU A 79 6.48 -0.04 -12.33
CA LEU A 79 6.26 -0.17 -13.78
C LEU A 79 7.22 -1.22 -14.35
N VAL A 80 6.83 -2.47 -14.19
CA VAL A 80 7.56 -3.63 -14.72
C VAL A 80 6.61 -4.42 -15.59
N SER A 81 7.08 -4.80 -16.78
CA SER A 81 6.38 -5.74 -17.64
C SER A 81 6.99 -7.13 -17.49
N PRO A 82 6.20 -8.21 -17.51
CA PRO A 82 6.74 -9.55 -17.55
C PRO A 82 7.73 -9.68 -18.72
N GLY A 83 9.00 -9.99 -18.41
CA GLY A 83 10.05 -10.14 -19.41
C GLY A 83 10.82 -8.86 -19.79
N ASP A 84 10.54 -7.71 -19.15
CA ASP A 84 11.32 -6.48 -19.33
C ASP A 84 12.52 -6.46 -18.36
N PRO A 85 13.77 -6.52 -18.87
CA PRO A 85 14.96 -6.51 -18.03
C PRO A 85 15.29 -5.14 -17.42
N ASP A 86 14.73 -4.05 -17.95
CA ASP A 86 15.04 -2.67 -17.55
C ASP A 86 14.05 -2.13 -16.51
N GLY A 87 13.08 -2.93 -16.08
CA GLY A 87 12.01 -2.54 -15.16
C GLY A 87 12.47 -2.12 -13.75
N ALA A 88 13.69 -2.45 -13.36
CA ALA A 88 14.25 -2.06 -12.06
C ALA A 88 14.42 -0.53 -11.87
N GLU A 89 14.46 0.24 -12.94
CA GLU A 89 14.59 1.71 -12.89
C GLU A 89 13.28 2.43 -12.52
N GLN A 90 12.17 1.72 -12.46
CA GLN A 90 10.84 2.30 -12.23
C GLN A 90 10.22 1.84 -10.90
N MET A 91 11.05 1.61 -9.90
CA MET A 91 10.60 1.27 -8.55
C MET A 91 9.97 2.48 -7.85
N ILE A 92 8.91 2.21 -7.07
CA ILE A 92 8.30 3.21 -6.20
C ILE A 92 9.13 3.32 -4.91
N THR A 93 9.73 4.47 -4.69
CA THR A 93 10.45 4.80 -3.47
C THR A 93 9.51 5.29 -2.36
N SER A 94 10.04 5.46 -1.16
CA SER A 94 9.31 6.06 -0.04
C SER A 94 8.85 7.50 -0.36
N ASP A 95 9.72 8.30 -0.98
CA ASP A 95 9.40 9.67 -1.39
C ASP A 95 8.36 9.70 -2.52
N ASP A 96 8.41 8.73 -3.45
CA ASP A 96 7.40 8.59 -4.50
C ASP A 96 6.01 8.31 -3.91
N LYS A 97 5.91 7.46 -2.89
CA LYS A 97 4.64 7.20 -2.20
C LYS A 97 4.03 8.47 -1.62
N LEU A 98 4.85 9.31 -0.98
CA LEU A 98 4.38 10.59 -0.47
C LEU A 98 3.96 11.55 -1.59
N ALA A 99 4.74 11.64 -2.66
CA ALA A 99 4.44 12.50 -3.81
C ALA A 99 3.13 12.09 -4.49
N ILE A 100 2.93 10.79 -4.74
CA ILE A 100 1.70 10.23 -5.31
C ILE A 100 0.51 10.57 -4.40
N THR A 101 0.64 10.36 -3.09
CA THR A 101 -0.44 10.63 -2.12
C THR A 101 -0.83 12.11 -2.14
N ARG A 102 0.13 13.02 -2.11
CA ARG A 102 -0.15 14.46 -2.15
C ARG A 102 -0.74 14.92 -3.47
N GLN A 103 -0.28 14.37 -4.57
CA GLN A 103 -0.87 14.67 -5.87
C GLN A 103 -2.35 14.26 -5.91
N LEU A 104 -2.68 13.04 -5.45
CA LEU A 104 -4.07 12.58 -5.39
C LEU A 104 -4.93 13.42 -4.45
N LEU A 105 -4.43 13.77 -3.27
CA LEU A 105 -5.15 14.66 -2.35
C LEU A 105 -5.47 16.01 -3.01
N ALA A 106 -4.50 16.60 -3.71
CA ALA A 106 -4.71 17.85 -4.45
C ALA A 106 -5.75 17.70 -5.57
N GLU A 107 -5.69 16.63 -6.35
CA GLU A 107 -6.66 16.34 -7.42
C GLU A 107 -8.09 16.12 -6.88
N LEU A 108 -8.20 15.51 -5.70
CA LEU A 108 -9.48 15.27 -5.03
C LEU A 108 -9.96 16.48 -4.20
N GLY A 109 -9.16 17.54 -4.09
CA GLY A 109 -9.48 18.71 -3.27
C GLY A 109 -9.50 18.43 -1.76
N LEU A 110 -8.68 17.49 -1.30
CA LEU A 110 -8.58 17.06 0.09
C LEU A 110 -7.28 17.55 0.74
N ALA A 111 -7.36 17.91 2.02
CA ALA A 111 -6.19 18.23 2.83
C ALA A 111 -5.55 16.96 3.44
N ASP A 112 -4.30 17.06 3.89
CA ASP A 112 -3.52 15.96 4.47
C ASP A 112 -4.25 15.31 5.67
N ASP A 113 -5.00 16.08 6.46
CA ASP A 113 -5.76 15.62 7.62
C ASP A 113 -7.00 14.75 7.27
N LYS A 114 -7.33 14.66 5.99
CA LYS A 114 -8.40 13.77 5.46
C LYS A 114 -7.87 12.43 4.95
N CYS A 115 -6.58 12.18 5.09
CA CYS A 115 -5.92 10.98 4.62
C CYS A 115 -5.53 10.09 5.80
N ILE A 116 -5.88 8.80 5.73
CA ILE A 116 -5.37 7.79 6.65
C ILE A 116 -4.41 6.90 5.87
N VAL A 117 -3.22 6.70 6.42
CA VAL A 117 -2.18 5.84 5.84
C VAL A 117 -2.05 4.56 6.65
N TYR A 118 -2.04 3.44 5.96
CA TYR A 118 -1.72 2.11 6.51
C TYR A 118 -0.42 1.64 5.87
N GLY A 119 0.51 1.13 6.68
CA GLY A 119 1.80 0.68 6.17
C GLY A 119 2.54 -0.23 7.14
N ASP A 120 3.63 -0.86 6.66
CA ASP A 120 4.36 -1.87 7.42
C ASP A 120 5.89 -1.79 7.29
N SER A 121 6.39 -1.10 6.29
CA SER A 121 7.79 -1.20 5.88
C SER A 121 8.49 0.15 5.69
N LEU A 122 9.80 0.11 5.49
CA LEU A 122 10.62 1.31 5.23
C LEU A 122 10.16 2.08 3.98
N SER A 123 9.50 1.43 3.04
CA SER A 123 8.92 2.11 1.89
C SER A 123 7.78 3.08 2.26
N ASP A 124 7.29 3.03 3.49
CA ASP A 124 6.23 3.91 4.01
C ASP A 124 6.78 5.05 4.87
N LEU A 125 8.11 5.12 5.05
CA LEU A 125 8.77 6.03 5.98
C LEU A 125 8.39 7.50 5.75
N ALA A 126 8.42 7.98 4.50
CA ALA A 126 8.10 9.37 4.17
C ALA A 126 6.64 9.71 4.49
N LEU A 127 5.70 8.78 4.22
CA LEU A 127 4.28 8.91 4.57
C LEU A 127 4.08 9.02 6.09
N PHE A 128 4.69 8.10 6.86
CA PHE A 128 4.57 8.04 8.31
C PHE A 128 5.26 9.20 9.03
N SER A 129 6.34 9.75 8.44
CA SER A 129 7.03 10.93 8.97
C SER A 129 6.31 12.25 8.68
N THR A 130 5.38 12.25 7.72
CA THR A 130 4.80 13.50 7.19
C THR A 130 3.32 13.64 7.49
N LEU A 131 2.55 12.55 7.35
CA LEU A 131 1.10 12.57 7.53
C LEU A 131 0.71 12.25 8.97
N GLU A 132 -0.38 12.86 9.43
CA GLU A 132 -0.79 12.78 10.84
C GLU A 132 -1.51 11.47 11.18
N HIS A 133 -2.39 10.99 10.29
CA HIS A 133 -3.21 9.83 10.55
C HIS A 133 -2.59 8.57 9.96
N THR A 134 -1.76 7.91 10.77
CA THR A 134 -0.98 6.74 10.36
C THR A 134 -1.28 5.53 11.23
N VAL A 135 -1.46 4.39 10.59
CA VAL A 135 -1.71 3.09 11.23
C VAL A 135 -0.63 2.10 10.77
N ALA A 136 0.22 1.69 11.68
CA ALA A 136 1.21 0.64 11.43
C ALA A 136 0.52 -0.73 11.54
N VAL A 137 0.61 -1.55 10.50
CA VAL A 137 -0.03 -2.89 10.44
C VAL A 137 1.05 -3.95 10.32
N ASN A 138 1.24 -4.75 11.36
CA ASN A 138 2.31 -5.76 11.42
C ASN A 138 3.68 -5.20 11.01
N ALA A 139 3.96 -3.99 11.43
CA ALA A 139 5.03 -3.17 10.89
C ALA A 139 6.38 -3.39 11.58
N LYS A 140 7.44 -3.00 10.87
CA LYS A 140 8.78 -2.90 11.44
C LYS A 140 8.83 -1.88 12.58
N PRO A 141 9.74 -2.05 13.58
CA PRO A 141 9.80 -1.18 14.75
C PRO A 141 9.85 0.32 14.42
N VAL A 142 10.66 0.73 13.44
CA VAL A 142 10.79 2.14 13.04
C VAL A 142 9.46 2.74 12.56
N ILE A 143 8.63 1.97 11.86
CA ILE A 143 7.32 2.43 11.38
C ILE A 143 6.33 2.48 12.55
N ARG A 144 6.37 1.50 13.46
CA ARG A 144 5.56 1.53 14.68
C ARG A 144 5.82 2.73 15.57
N GLU A 145 7.08 3.15 15.68
CA GLU A 145 7.47 4.33 16.48
C GLU A 145 6.96 5.64 15.89
N LEU A 146 6.83 5.73 14.57
CA LEU A 146 6.31 6.91 13.88
C LEU A 146 4.79 6.92 13.78
N ALA A 147 4.16 5.77 13.87
CA ALA A 147 2.72 5.63 13.69
C ALA A 147 1.91 6.25 14.82
N ARG A 148 0.77 6.82 14.47
CA ARG A 148 -0.22 7.29 15.44
C ARG A 148 -0.86 6.12 16.20
N VAL A 149 -1.11 5.01 15.49
CA VAL A 149 -1.65 3.76 16.02
C VAL A 149 -0.89 2.59 15.42
N SER A 150 -0.68 1.54 16.21
CA SER A 150 -0.10 0.28 15.73
C SER A 150 -1.08 -0.87 15.96
N TYR A 151 -1.16 -1.74 14.97
CA TYR A 151 -1.94 -2.96 15.00
C TYR A 151 -1.06 -4.17 14.68
N GLU A 152 -1.21 -5.23 15.44
CA GLU A 152 -0.62 -6.54 15.16
C GLU A 152 -1.70 -7.62 15.18
N GLY A 153 -1.76 -8.43 14.13
CA GLY A 153 -2.74 -9.48 13.99
C GLY A 153 -3.08 -9.81 12.55
N THR A 154 -4.16 -10.54 12.36
CA THR A 154 -4.57 -11.05 11.04
C THR A 154 -5.83 -10.37 10.49
N ASP A 155 -6.50 -9.52 11.26
CA ASP A 155 -7.75 -8.87 10.89
C ASP A 155 -7.54 -7.41 10.47
N LEU A 156 -7.55 -7.16 9.16
CA LEU A 156 -7.41 -5.80 8.63
C LEU A 156 -8.59 -4.89 9.03
N TRP A 157 -9.76 -5.46 9.26
CA TRP A 157 -10.93 -4.69 9.68
C TRP A 157 -10.68 -3.98 11.01
N SER A 158 -10.05 -4.64 11.97
CA SER A 158 -9.67 -4.02 13.24
C SER A 158 -8.67 -2.88 13.07
N ALA A 159 -7.66 -3.04 12.20
CA ALA A 159 -6.72 -1.96 11.87
C ALA A 159 -7.43 -0.78 11.19
N TYR A 160 -8.34 -1.07 10.28
CA TYR A 160 -9.15 -0.08 9.57
C TYR A 160 -10.02 0.75 10.53
N LEU A 161 -10.69 0.12 11.49
CA LEU A 161 -11.48 0.82 12.50
C LEU A 161 -10.62 1.71 13.39
N ALA A 162 -9.42 1.28 13.75
CA ALA A 162 -8.46 2.11 14.50
C ALA A 162 -8.06 3.37 13.71
N GLY A 163 -7.83 3.24 12.41
CA GLY A 163 -7.57 4.39 11.53
C GLY A 163 -8.75 5.34 11.44
N ARG A 164 -9.96 4.83 11.30
CA ARG A 164 -11.17 5.67 11.25
C ARG A 164 -11.38 6.46 12.54
N ALA A 165 -11.03 5.91 13.69
CA ALA A 165 -11.14 6.61 14.97
C ALA A 165 -10.27 7.89 14.99
N LEU A 166 -9.12 7.90 14.31
CA LEU A 166 -8.24 9.07 14.22
C LEU A 166 -8.93 10.27 13.55
N LEU A 167 -9.76 10.04 12.52
CA LEU A 167 -10.50 11.12 11.85
C LEU A 167 -11.57 11.73 12.75
N ASN A 168 -12.15 10.96 13.65
CA ASN A 168 -13.20 11.43 14.55
C ASN A 168 -12.64 12.25 15.71
N GLU A 169 -11.40 12.00 16.13
CA GLU A 169 -10.74 12.76 17.20
C GLU A 169 -10.42 14.20 16.79
N CYS A 170 -10.32 14.47 15.49
CA CYS A 170 -10.01 15.80 14.93
C CYS A 170 -11.23 16.66 14.61
N SER A 171 -12.46 16.20 14.88
CA SER A 171 -13.67 17.02 14.72
C SER A 171 -13.97 17.74 16.03
N PRO A 172 -13.67 19.06 16.17
CA PRO A 172 -14.13 19.80 17.33
C PRO A 172 -15.66 19.89 17.31
N ASN A 173 -16.29 19.62 18.42
CA ASN A 173 -17.72 19.89 18.67
C ASN A 173 -18.07 21.37 18.45
#